data_3bfcabb73f0007c6a1ef879b456fac04
#
_entry.id   3bfcabb73f0007c6a1ef879b456fac04
#
_cell.length_a   1.000
_cell.length_b   1.000
_cell.length_c   1.000
_cell.angle_alpha   90.00
_cell.angle_beta   90.00
_cell.angle_gamma   90.00
#
_symmetry.space_group_name_H-M   'P 1'
#
loop_
_entity.id
_entity.type
_entity.pdbx_description
1 polymer ?
#
loop_
_entity_poly.entity_id
_entity_poly.type
_entity_poly.pdbx_seq_one_letter_code
_entity_poly.pdbx_strand_id
1 'polypeptide(L)'
;MIEYGFQTDQLYSASFGVRVIDSYPVIQNGSPSYTQTSIPGRRGTLTESDGTYSDTIIFMDCDITLIDEVSVDLQYQRFITLLMQSKKLILEGMETRYFQIKKVEVSDYERYSDISIEFSLTFTCDPGVYLLSGDFFESVSNNQIINIYSMCEPVYRIEGTGSCTLTINDKELKCNVDGTIYIDTEKQEVVLESGQLSNTLATGDFDDLYLKTGINSVSITPGFALKVKPRWRWLHP
;
A
#
# COMPACT_ATOMS: atom_id res chain seq x y z
N MET A 1 -32.01 3.78 -2.59
CA MET A 1 -30.71 4.41 -2.83
C MET A 1 -29.70 3.50 -2.16
N ILE A 2 -28.70 3.02 -2.85
CA ILE A 2 -27.66 2.17 -2.25
C ILE A 2 -26.71 3.17 -1.59
N GLU A 3 -26.62 3.13 -0.26
CA GLU A 3 -25.64 3.91 0.49
C GLU A 3 -24.31 3.16 0.39
N TYR A 4 -23.33 3.78 -0.25
CA TYR A 4 -21.98 3.23 -0.38
C TYR A 4 -21.05 3.99 0.54
N GLY A 5 -20.25 3.24 1.31
CA GLY A 5 -19.30 3.79 2.25
C GLY A 5 -17.85 3.43 1.91
N PHE A 6 -16.94 3.97 2.71
CA PHE A 6 -15.53 3.60 2.69
C PHE A 6 -14.95 3.69 4.09
N GLN A 7 -13.83 3.02 4.27
CA GLN A 7 -13.06 3.04 5.50
C GLN A 7 -11.62 3.42 5.22
N THR A 8 -11.01 4.11 6.16
CA THR A 8 -9.57 4.33 6.18
C THR A 8 -8.97 3.74 7.46
N ASP A 9 -7.63 3.81 7.60
CA ASP A 9 -6.96 3.46 8.86
C ASP A 9 -7.26 4.44 10.00
N GLN A 10 -7.90 5.60 9.72
CA GLN A 10 -8.23 6.64 10.71
C GLN A 10 -9.73 6.77 10.98
N LEU A 11 -10.60 6.42 10.03
CA LEU A 11 -12.04 6.65 10.15
C LEU A 11 -12.86 5.64 9.33
N TYR A 12 -14.15 5.55 9.69
CA TYR A 12 -15.19 4.93 8.87
C TYR A 12 -16.18 6.01 8.43
N SER A 13 -16.42 6.13 7.12
CA SER A 13 -17.21 7.25 6.55
C SER A 13 -18.60 7.37 7.16
N ALA A 14 -19.31 6.24 7.35
CA ALA A 14 -20.64 6.20 7.93
C ALA A 14 -20.68 6.73 9.36
N SER A 15 -19.60 6.60 10.15
CA SER A 15 -19.52 7.15 11.53
C SER A 15 -19.49 8.67 11.55
N PHE A 16 -19.27 9.30 10.40
CA PHE A 16 -19.32 10.76 10.21
C PHE A 16 -20.51 11.18 9.34
N GLY A 17 -21.50 10.29 9.12
CA GLY A 17 -22.62 10.58 8.24
C GLY A 17 -22.21 10.84 6.79
N VAL A 18 -21.00 10.39 6.40
CA VAL A 18 -20.49 10.54 5.04
C VAL A 18 -20.82 9.28 4.24
N ARG A 19 -21.39 9.48 3.08
CA ARG A 19 -21.68 8.42 2.10
C ARG A 19 -21.31 8.89 0.69
N VAL A 20 -21.01 7.93 -0.17
CA VAL A 20 -20.80 8.18 -1.59
C VAL A 20 -22.16 8.27 -2.28
N ILE A 21 -22.32 9.28 -3.12
CA ILE A 21 -23.57 9.60 -3.83
C ILE A 21 -23.39 9.41 -5.33
N ASP A 22 -24.53 9.41 -6.06
CA ASP A 22 -24.66 9.34 -7.51
C ASP A 22 -24.17 8.04 -8.14
N SER A 23 -22.94 7.60 -7.89
CA SER A 23 -22.37 6.38 -8.46
C SER A 23 -21.37 5.72 -7.50
N TYR A 24 -20.97 4.49 -7.79
CA TYR A 24 -19.79 3.88 -7.13
C TYR A 24 -18.54 4.71 -7.42
N PRO A 25 -17.52 4.64 -6.53
CA PRO A 25 -16.22 5.27 -6.77
C PRO A 25 -15.65 4.89 -8.13
N VAL A 26 -15.14 5.88 -8.86
CA VAL A 26 -14.47 5.65 -10.14
C VAL A 26 -13.00 5.34 -9.86
N ILE A 27 -12.56 4.14 -10.21
CA ILE A 27 -11.19 3.69 -10.04
C ILE A 27 -10.48 3.76 -11.40
N GLN A 28 -9.52 4.66 -11.53
CA GLN A 28 -8.60 4.73 -12.67
C GLN A 28 -7.33 3.98 -12.29
N ASN A 29 -7.22 2.75 -12.77
CA ASN A 29 -6.07 1.90 -12.47
C ASN A 29 -4.79 2.47 -13.06
N GLY A 30 -3.70 2.33 -12.31
CA GLY A 30 -2.38 2.62 -12.81
C GLY A 30 -2.05 1.78 -14.05
N SER A 31 -1.43 2.39 -15.03
CA SER A 31 -0.98 1.72 -16.26
C SER A 31 0.54 1.60 -16.30
N PRO A 32 1.07 0.52 -16.89
CA PRO A 32 2.51 0.37 -17.07
C PRO A 32 3.06 1.47 -18.00
N SER A 33 4.25 1.95 -17.68
CA SER A 33 4.99 2.91 -18.47
C SER A 33 5.76 2.20 -19.59
N TYR A 34 5.72 2.78 -20.78
CA TYR A 34 6.41 2.25 -21.95
C TYR A 34 7.19 3.34 -22.66
N THR A 35 8.44 3.05 -22.99
CA THR A 35 9.26 3.87 -23.89
C THR A 35 9.15 3.31 -25.32
N GLN A 36 8.79 4.17 -26.27
CA GLN A 36 8.69 3.80 -27.68
C GLN A 36 9.82 4.47 -28.48
N THR A 37 10.65 3.66 -29.10
CA THR A 37 11.77 4.12 -29.93
C THR A 37 11.56 3.75 -31.38
N SER A 38 11.60 4.76 -32.27
CA SER A 38 11.58 4.54 -33.73
C SER A 38 12.99 4.19 -34.22
N ILE A 39 13.14 3.06 -34.85
CA ILE A 39 14.43 2.62 -35.41
C ILE A 39 14.38 2.81 -36.94
N PRO A 40 15.31 3.60 -37.54
CA PRO A 40 15.36 3.77 -39.00
C PRO A 40 15.46 2.44 -39.75
N GLY A 41 14.60 2.24 -40.73
CA GLY A 41 14.55 1.01 -41.56
C GLY A 41 13.72 -0.12 -40.98
N ARG A 42 13.19 0.01 -39.73
CA ARG A 42 12.28 -0.97 -39.15
C ARG A 42 10.82 -0.52 -39.33
N ARG A 43 9.93 -1.46 -39.66
CA ARG A 43 8.49 -1.21 -39.63
C ARG A 43 7.98 -1.30 -38.17
N GLY A 44 7.37 -0.22 -37.67
CA GLY A 44 6.88 -0.09 -36.31
C GLY A 44 7.94 0.39 -35.33
N THR A 45 7.53 0.66 -34.08
CA THR A 45 8.37 1.11 -32.97
C THR A 45 8.84 -0.06 -32.12
N LEU A 46 10.01 0.07 -31.51
CA LEU A 46 10.42 -0.78 -30.39
C LEU A 46 9.73 -0.22 -29.13
N THR A 47 9.00 -1.09 -28.44
CA THR A 47 8.33 -0.74 -27.18
C THR A 47 9.02 -1.49 -26.05
N GLU A 48 9.54 -0.76 -25.08
CA GLU A 48 10.20 -1.31 -23.89
C GLU A 48 9.45 -0.81 -22.64
N SER A 49 9.16 -1.73 -21.71
CA SER A 49 8.63 -1.35 -20.40
C SER A 49 9.80 -1.00 -19.49
N ASP A 50 9.68 0.11 -18.75
CA ASP A 50 10.64 0.48 -17.71
C ASP A 50 10.32 -0.15 -16.34
N GLY A 51 9.23 -0.95 -16.28
CA GLY A 51 8.77 -1.64 -15.07
C GLY A 51 8.02 -0.73 -14.09
N THR A 52 7.85 0.55 -14.42
CA THR A 52 7.08 1.49 -13.58
C THR A 52 5.60 1.50 -13.95
N TYR A 53 4.78 1.96 -13.02
CA TYR A 53 3.34 2.14 -13.18
C TYR A 53 2.94 3.54 -12.74
N SER A 54 1.95 4.12 -13.41
CA SER A 54 1.32 5.34 -12.94
C SER A 54 0.46 5.08 -11.70
N ASP A 55 0.22 6.12 -10.93
CA ASP A 55 -0.63 6.03 -9.74
C ASP A 55 -2.07 5.61 -10.07
N THR A 56 -2.71 4.94 -9.11
CA THR A 56 -4.15 4.67 -9.15
C THR A 56 -4.88 5.89 -8.62
N ILE A 57 -5.87 6.38 -9.36
CA ILE A 57 -6.69 7.53 -8.94
C ILE A 57 -8.10 7.04 -8.65
N ILE A 58 -8.63 7.39 -7.48
CA ILE A 58 -9.98 7.04 -7.06
C ILE A 58 -10.74 8.33 -6.80
N PHE A 59 -11.81 8.50 -7.56
CA PHE A 59 -12.70 9.65 -7.46
C PHE A 59 -14.06 9.23 -6.91
N MET A 60 -14.64 10.04 -6.03
CA MET A 60 -15.98 9.84 -5.50
C MET A 60 -16.64 11.14 -5.10
N ASP A 61 -17.92 11.26 -5.41
CA ASP A 61 -18.78 12.32 -4.91
C ASP A 61 -19.43 11.88 -3.60
N CYS A 62 -19.42 12.76 -2.62
CA CYS A 62 -19.84 12.47 -1.27
C CYS A 62 -20.82 13.51 -0.76
N ASP A 63 -21.76 13.07 0.08
CA ASP A 63 -22.47 13.95 0.98
C ASP A 63 -22.14 13.63 2.44
N ILE A 64 -22.22 14.64 3.29
CA ILE A 64 -22.18 14.49 4.73
C ILE A 64 -23.49 15.02 5.32
N THR A 65 -24.14 14.20 6.13
CA THR A 65 -25.36 14.57 6.86
C THR A 65 -25.05 14.65 8.34
N LEU A 66 -25.53 15.71 9.01
CA LEU A 66 -25.34 15.92 10.43
C LEU A 66 -25.92 14.75 11.23
N ILE A 67 -25.11 14.19 12.15
CA ILE A 67 -25.52 13.12 13.07
C ILE A 67 -25.46 13.58 14.53
N ASP A 68 -24.26 13.72 15.10
CA ASP A 68 -24.07 13.91 16.55
C ASP A 68 -23.30 15.20 16.91
N GLU A 69 -23.05 16.07 15.95
CA GLU A 69 -22.31 17.31 16.19
C GLU A 69 -23.22 18.53 16.33
N VAL A 70 -22.67 19.63 16.81
CA VAL A 70 -23.36 20.91 16.98
C VAL A 70 -23.73 21.53 15.62
N SER A 71 -22.91 21.26 14.59
CA SER A 71 -23.13 21.71 13.22
C SER A 71 -22.48 20.78 12.21
N VAL A 72 -23.03 20.76 11.00
CA VAL A 72 -22.48 19.99 9.88
C VAL A 72 -21.08 20.47 9.50
N ASP A 73 -20.78 21.75 9.63
CA ASP A 73 -19.46 22.31 9.33
C ASP A 73 -18.38 21.75 10.29
N LEU A 74 -18.70 21.63 11.57
CA LEU A 74 -17.77 21.05 12.57
C LEU A 74 -17.55 19.56 12.31
N GLN A 75 -18.60 18.81 11.98
CA GLN A 75 -18.54 17.40 11.61
C GLN A 75 -17.69 17.21 10.36
N TYR A 76 -17.89 18.04 9.33
CA TYR A 76 -17.10 18.05 8.10
C TYR A 76 -15.61 18.32 8.39
N GLN A 77 -15.28 19.35 9.15
CA GLN A 77 -13.89 19.67 9.50
C GLN A 77 -13.19 18.53 10.22
N ARG A 78 -13.86 17.87 11.18
CA ARG A 78 -13.32 16.69 11.87
C ARG A 78 -13.07 15.52 10.92
N PHE A 79 -14.05 15.25 10.05
CA PHE A 79 -13.91 14.23 9.03
C PHE A 79 -12.69 14.48 8.14
N ILE A 80 -12.56 15.67 7.55
CA ILE A 80 -11.45 16.04 6.68
C ILE A 80 -10.10 15.97 7.43
N THR A 81 -10.05 16.40 8.69
CA THR A 81 -8.81 16.36 9.49
C THR A 81 -8.30 14.93 9.66
N LEU A 82 -9.16 13.96 9.92
CA LEU A 82 -8.78 12.56 10.02
C LEU A 82 -8.47 11.95 8.65
N LEU A 83 -9.26 12.29 7.64
CA LEU A 83 -9.07 11.81 6.27
C LEU A 83 -7.69 12.17 5.73
N MET A 84 -7.23 13.41 5.97
CA MET A 84 -5.91 13.89 5.53
C MET A 84 -4.73 13.15 6.20
N GLN A 85 -4.95 12.47 7.31
CA GLN A 85 -3.94 11.66 8.01
C GLN A 85 -3.95 10.19 7.56
N SER A 86 -4.95 9.81 6.79
CA SER A 86 -5.16 8.43 6.36
C SER A 86 -4.10 7.96 5.38
N LYS A 87 -3.70 6.70 5.50
CA LYS A 87 -2.72 6.03 4.63
C LYS A 87 -3.31 4.86 3.86
N LYS A 88 -4.46 4.35 4.27
CA LYS A 88 -5.13 3.22 3.63
C LYS A 88 -6.56 3.59 3.33
N LEU A 89 -7.03 3.21 2.14
CA LEU A 89 -8.42 3.34 1.72
C LEU A 89 -8.98 1.95 1.44
N ILE A 90 -10.06 1.60 2.12
CA ILE A 90 -10.84 0.37 1.92
C ILE A 90 -12.22 0.79 1.42
N LEU A 91 -12.60 0.32 0.24
CA LEU A 91 -13.90 0.58 -0.34
C LEU A 91 -14.89 -0.51 0.12
N GLU A 92 -16.14 -0.14 0.33
CA GLU A 92 -17.22 -1.08 0.60
C GLU A 92 -17.33 -2.10 -0.54
N GLY A 93 -17.52 -3.40 -0.21
CA GLY A 93 -17.44 -4.49 -1.18
C GLY A 93 -16.02 -4.97 -1.49
N MET A 94 -14.99 -4.33 -0.94
CA MET A 94 -13.58 -4.68 -1.08
C MET A 94 -12.86 -4.84 0.27
N GLU A 95 -13.55 -5.33 1.31
CA GLU A 95 -13.08 -5.32 2.71
C GLU A 95 -11.82 -6.16 2.97
N THR A 96 -11.42 -7.02 2.04
CA THR A 96 -10.16 -7.79 2.12
C THR A 96 -8.96 -7.08 1.50
N ARG A 97 -9.17 -5.89 0.93
CA ARG A 97 -8.18 -5.15 0.12
C ARG A 97 -8.15 -3.69 0.53
N TYR A 98 -7.04 -3.02 0.24
CA TYR A 98 -6.91 -1.58 0.43
C TYR A 98 -6.05 -0.95 -0.65
N PHE A 99 -6.25 0.34 -0.86
CA PHE A 99 -5.39 1.20 -1.65
C PHE A 99 -4.48 1.99 -0.72
N GLN A 100 -3.19 2.02 -1.02
CA GLN A 100 -2.20 2.79 -0.25
C GLN A 100 -2.28 4.25 -0.69
N ILE A 101 -2.73 5.13 0.20
CA ILE A 101 -2.94 6.56 -0.10
C ILE A 101 -1.60 7.30 -0.09
N LYS A 102 -1.32 8.02 -1.17
CA LYS A 102 -0.25 9.01 -1.30
C LYS A 102 -0.75 10.42 -1.00
N LYS A 103 -1.91 10.77 -1.55
CA LYS A 103 -2.48 12.10 -1.47
C LYS A 103 -4.01 12.01 -1.45
N VAL A 104 -4.62 12.91 -0.70
CA VAL A 104 -6.07 13.15 -0.72
C VAL A 104 -6.29 14.59 -1.15
N GLU A 105 -7.19 14.80 -2.10
CA GLU A 105 -7.68 16.11 -2.54
C GLU A 105 -9.17 16.17 -2.29
N VAL A 106 -9.61 17.30 -1.74
CA VAL A 106 -11.01 17.58 -1.46
C VAL A 106 -11.40 18.77 -2.33
N SER A 107 -12.53 18.67 -3.03
CA SER A 107 -13.06 19.79 -3.80
C SER A 107 -13.58 20.92 -2.90
N ASP A 108 -13.92 22.04 -3.49
CA ASP A 108 -14.81 22.99 -2.85
C ASP A 108 -16.11 22.26 -2.47
N TYR A 109 -16.69 22.64 -1.34
CA TYR A 109 -17.92 22.02 -0.86
C TYR A 109 -19.13 22.94 -1.08
N GLU A 110 -20.28 22.34 -1.33
CA GLU A 110 -21.54 23.04 -1.43
C GLU A 110 -22.44 22.72 -0.25
N ARG A 111 -22.92 23.76 0.43
CA ARG A 111 -23.85 23.60 1.54
C ARG A 111 -25.28 23.52 1.01
N TYR A 112 -25.87 22.37 1.10
CA TYR A 112 -27.22 22.11 0.62
C TYR A 112 -28.31 22.55 1.60
N SER A 113 -27.98 22.45 2.92
CA SER A 113 -28.87 22.80 4.02
C SER A 113 -28.09 23.02 5.31
N ASP A 114 -28.79 23.31 6.40
CA ASP A 114 -28.18 23.44 7.73
C ASP A 114 -27.61 22.11 8.28
N ILE A 115 -27.96 20.99 7.65
CA ILE A 115 -27.58 19.65 8.09
C ILE A 115 -26.85 18.83 7.02
N SER A 116 -26.58 19.38 5.82
CA SER A 116 -25.98 18.64 4.71
C SER A 116 -25.00 19.48 3.89
N ILE A 117 -23.88 18.87 3.53
CA ILE A 117 -22.81 19.40 2.67
C ILE A 117 -22.47 18.34 1.61
N GLU A 118 -22.30 18.75 0.35
CA GLU A 118 -21.80 17.93 -0.74
C GLU A 118 -20.38 18.35 -1.13
N PHE A 119 -19.53 17.38 -1.45
CA PHE A 119 -18.14 17.59 -1.85
C PHE A 119 -17.62 16.37 -2.60
N SER A 120 -16.49 16.52 -3.31
CA SER A 120 -15.84 15.43 -4.01
C SER A 120 -14.49 15.11 -3.38
N LEU A 121 -14.12 13.83 -3.41
CA LEU A 121 -12.84 13.33 -2.95
C LEU A 121 -12.07 12.72 -4.13
N THR A 122 -10.79 13.05 -4.20
CA THR A 122 -9.84 12.40 -5.11
C THR A 122 -8.68 11.83 -4.32
N PHE A 123 -8.53 10.51 -4.36
CA PHE A 123 -7.40 9.82 -3.75
C PHE A 123 -6.39 9.46 -4.84
N THR A 124 -5.15 9.90 -4.67
CA THR A 124 -4.01 9.40 -5.43
C THR A 124 -3.35 8.32 -4.60
N CYS A 125 -3.32 7.10 -5.13
CA CYS A 125 -2.84 5.92 -4.44
C CYS A 125 -1.67 5.28 -5.18
N ASP A 126 -0.88 4.46 -4.49
CA ASP A 126 0.12 3.61 -5.13
C ASP A 126 -0.50 2.74 -6.23
N PRO A 127 0.25 2.38 -7.27
CA PRO A 127 -0.27 1.52 -8.30
C PRO A 127 -0.67 0.14 -7.75
N GLY A 128 -1.88 -0.27 -8.11
CA GLY A 128 -2.44 -1.55 -7.71
C GLY A 128 -3.22 -1.51 -6.40
N VAL A 129 -3.58 -2.70 -5.95
CA VAL A 129 -4.37 -2.91 -4.75
C VAL A 129 -3.69 -3.92 -3.83
N TYR A 130 -3.60 -3.60 -2.56
CA TYR A 130 -2.96 -4.43 -1.54
C TYR A 130 -3.99 -5.32 -0.84
N LEU A 131 -3.56 -6.50 -0.40
CA LEU A 131 -4.38 -7.40 0.39
C LEU A 131 -4.09 -7.22 1.88
N LEU A 132 -5.14 -7.12 2.69
CA LEU A 132 -4.99 -7.03 4.15
C LEU A 132 -4.26 -8.25 4.75
N SER A 133 -4.41 -9.43 4.14
CA SER A 133 -3.67 -10.64 4.57
C SER A 133 -2.14 -10.48 4.44
N GLY A 134 -1.66 -9.64 3.53
CA GLY A 134 -0.23 -9.37 3.35
C GLY A 134 0.37 -8.39 4.38
N ASP A 135 -0.44 -7.82 5.26
CA ASP A 135 -0.02 -6.80 6.24
C ASP A 135 0.43 -7.38 7.59
N PHE A 136 0.42 -8.68 7.73
CA PHE A 136 0.81 -9.36 8.96
C PHE A 136 2.13 -10.11 8.81
N PHE A 137 2.90 -10.20 9.91
CA PHE A 137 4.12 -11.00 9.95
C PHE A 137 3.78 -12.48 10.10
N GLU A 138 4.20 -13.27 9.15
CA GLU A 138 4.04 -14.72 9.11
C GLU A 138 5.40 -15.43 9.20
N SER A 139 5.42 -16.59 9.85
CA SER A 139 6.61 -17.44 9.88
C SER A 139 6.77 -18.15 8.54
N VAL A 140 8.00 -18.23 8.05
CA VAL A 140 8.31 -18.96 6.83
C VAL A 140 8.21 -20.47 7.08
N SER A 141 7.37 -21.14 6.31
CA SER A 141 7.22 -22.61 6.37
C SER A 141 8.01 -23.28 5.24
N ASN A 142 8.70 -24.38 5.56
CA ASN A 142 9.46 -25.18 4.59
C ASN A 142 10.48 -24.38 3.75
N ASN A 143 11.00 -23.29 4.28
CA ASN A 143 11.92 -22.39 3.58
C ASN A 143 11.37 -21.87 2.23
N GLN A 144 10.07 -21.72 2.12
CA GLN A 144 9.41 -21.25 0.91
C GLN A 144 8.27 -20.30 1.20
N ILE A 145 8.07 -19.33 0.29
CA ILE A 145 6.91 -18.46 0.23
C ILE A 145 6.32 -18.54 -1.18
N ILE A 146 5.04 -18.87 -1.27
CA ILE A 146 4.32 -18.92 -2.56
C ILE A 146 3.60 -17.59 -2.76
N ASN A 147 4.03 -16.83 -3.75
CA ASN A 147 3.39 -15.59 -4.16
C ASN A 147 2.52 -15.83 -5.41
N ILE A 148 1.20 -15.79 -5.26
CA ILE A 148 0.24 -15.92 -6.38
C ILE A 148 -0.17 -14.55 -6.96
N TYR A 149 0.42 -13.48 -6.47
CA TYR A 149 0.13 -12.09 -6.81
C TYR A 149 1.25 -11.49 -7.68
N SER A 150 1.22 -10.17 -7.87
CA SER A 150 2.33 -9.45 -8.49
C SER A 150 3.58 -9.48 -7.62
N MET A 151 4.73 -9.10 -8.18
CA MET A 151 5.95 -8.93 -7.39
C MET A 151 5.71 -7.99 -6.21
N CYS A 152 6.19 -8.38 -5.04
CA CYS A 152 5.98 -7.65 -3.79
C CYS A 152 7.30 -7.24 -3.15
N GLU A 153 7.26 -6.13 -2.44
CA GLU A 153 8.36 -5.57 -1.64
C GLU A 153 8.09 -5.83 -0.14
N PRO A 154 8.50 -7.00 0.39
CA PRO A 154 8.18 -7.43 1.74
C PRO A 154 8.94 -6.66 2.82
N VAL A 155 8.46 -6.77 4.07
CA VAL A 155 9.25 -6.47 5.25
C VAL A 155 9.69 -7.77 5.90
N TYR A 156 10.99 -7.94 6.12
CA TYR A 156 11.54 -9.07 6.87
C TYR A 156 11.80 -8.64 8.31
N ARG A 157 11.33 -9.42 9.28
CA ARG A 157 11.68 -9.27 10.68
C ARG A 157 12.65 -10.38 11.05
N ILE A 158 13.86 -9.99 11.47
CA ILE A 158 14.90 -10.90 11.91
C ILE A 158 15.15 -10.66 13.38
N GLU A 159 15.20 -11.75 14.15
CA GLU A 159 15.43 -11.74 15.59
C GLU A 159 16.56 -12.69 15.95
N GLY A 160 17.55 -12.20 16.72
CA GLY A 160 18.73 -12.96 17.12
C GLY A 160 19.90 -12.05 17.52
N THR A 161 21.10 -12.63 17.66
CA THR A 161 22.31 -11.86 17.99
C THR A 161 23.50 -12.37 17.19
N GLY A 162 24.21 -11.46 16.53
CA GLY A 162 25.40 -11.74 15.72
C GLY A 162 25.19 -11.54 14.24
N SER A 163 26.12 -12.05 13.44
CA SER A 163 26.07 -11.95 11.97
C SER A 163 25.20 -13.05 11.39
N CYS A 164 24.27 -12.67 10.51
CA CYS A 164 23.43 -13.60 9.76
C CYS A 164 23.38 -13.24 8.28
N THR A 165 22.97 -14.20 7.46
CA THR A 165 22.69 -14.01 6.04
C THR A 165 21.23 -14.39 5.79
N LEU A 166 20.46 -13.46 5.24
CA LEU A 166 19.13 -13.69 4.68
C LEU A 166 19.30 -14.02 3.20
N THR A 167 18.75 -15.15 2.76
CA THR A 167 18.82 -15.57 1.35
C THR A 167 17.43 -15.70 0.77
N ILE A 168 17.17 -15.01 -0.33
CA ILE A 168 15.93 -15.04 -1.09
C ILE A 168 16.25 -15.36 -2.55
N ASN A 169 15.74 -16.47 -3.08
CA ASN A 169 15.94 -16.87 -4.49
C ASN A 169 17.43 -16.82 -4.90
N ASP A 170 18.33 -17.37 -4.06
CA ASP A 170 19.78 -17.41 -4.24
C ASP A 170 20.50 -16.05 -4.16
N LYS A 171 19.80 -14.99 -3.73
CA LYS A 171 20.34 -13.66 -3.47
C LYS A 171 20.53 -13.44 -1.96
N GLU A 172 21.65 -12.84 -1.58
CA GLU A 172 22.05 -12.74 -0.18
C GLU A 172 22.07 -11.29 0.32
N LEU A 173 21.48 -11.05 1.49
CA LEU A 173 21.70 -9.86 2.31
C LEU A 173 22.40 -10.28 3.61
N LYS A 174 23.55 -9.70 3.90
CA LYS A 174 24.29 -9.93 5.14
C LYS A 174 23.88 -8.92 6.18
N CYS A 175 23.53 -9.35 7.38
CA CYS A 175 23.07 -8.51 8.46
C CYS A 175 23.88 -8.76 9.74
N ASN A 176 24.02 -7.71 10.56
CA ASN A 176 24.49 -7.82 11.93
C ASN A 176 23.34 -7.44 12.86
N VAL A 177 22.84 -8.40 13.62
CA VAL A 177 21.62 -8.28 14.44
C VAL A 177 22.00 -8.27 15.92
N ASP A 178 21.36 -7.38 16.67
CA ASP A 178 21.40 -7.39 18.14
C ASP A 178 19.96 -7.13 18.64
N GLY A 179 19.23 -8.23 18.89
CA GLY A 179 17.81 -8.21 19.21
C GLY A 179 16.91 -8.37 17.97
N THR A 180 16.14 -7.36 17.61
CA THR A 180 15.20 -7.39 16.48
C THR A 180 15.50 -6.29 15.48
N ILE A 181 15.58 -6.65 14.19
CA ILE A 181 15.65 -5.69 13.09
C ILE A 181 14.51 -5.93 12.08
N TYR A 182 14.11 -4.89 11.41
CA TYR A 182 13.15 -4.89 10.31
C TYR A 182 13.85 -4.42 9.04
N ILE A 183 13.78 -5.21 7.99
CA ILE A 183 14.32 -4.90 6.67
C ILE A 183 13.12 -4.58 5.78
N ASP A 184 12.91 -3.30 5.50
CA ASP A 184 11.85 -2.81 4.60
C ASP A 184 12.44 -2.70 3.18
N THR A 185 12.04 -3.59 2.29
CA THR A 185 12.62 -3.64 0.94
C THR A 185 12.07 -2.55 0.04
N GLU A 186 10.83 -2.07 0.24
CA GLU A 186 10.26 -0.95 -0.51
C GLU A 186 10.99 0.36 -0.22
N LYS A 187 11.29 0.61 1.06
CA LYS A 187 11.98 1.82 1.49
C LYS A 187 13.49 1.71 1.42
N GLN A 188 14.01 0.49 1.21
CA GLN A 188 15.43 0.18 1.27
C GLN A 188 16.06 0.58 2.60
N GLU A 189 15.38 0.23 3.69
CA GLU A 189 15.72 0.63 5.04
C GLU A 189 15.85 -0.57 5.99
N VAL A 190 16.80 -0.46 6.92
CA VAL A 190 16.89 -1.31 8.11
C VAL A 190 16.51 -0.50 9.33
N VAL A 191 15.52 -0.96 10.06
CA VAL A 191 14.98 -0.28 11.24
C VAL A 191 15.09 -1.20 12.46
N LEU A 192 15.58 -0.65 13.57
CA LEU A 192 15.59 -1.34 14.86
C LEU A 192 14.18 -1.42 15.47
N GLU A 193 13.98 -2.30 16.44
CA GLU A 193 12.71 -2.37 17.19
C GLU A 193 12.34 -1.05 17.88
N SER A 194 13.33 -0.22 18.20
CA SER A 194 13.13 1.15 18.73
C SER A 194 12.57 2.15 17.70
N GLY A 195 12.48 1.78 16.42
CA GLY A 195 12.14 2.68 15.32
C GLY A 195 13.33 3.47 14.74
N GLN A 196 14.54 3.26 15.26
CA GLN A 196 15.74 3.93 14.76
C GLN A 196 16.21 3.31 13.44
N LEU A 197 16.51 4.17 12.45
CA LEU A 197 17.10 3.78 11.17
C LEU A 197 18.56 3.35 11.35
N SER A 198 18.96 2.22 10.79
CA SER A 198 20.30 1.64 10.92
C SER A 198 20.74 0.84 9.69
N ASN A 199 20.78 1.46 8.53
CA ASN A 199 21.13 0.80 7.26
C ASN A 199 22.54 0.18 7.26
N THR A 200 23.45 0.65 8.09
CA THR A 200 24.80 0.09 8.23
C THR A 200 24.83 -1.34 8.78
N LEU A 201 23.71 -1.82 9.32
CA LEU A 201 23.57 -3.21 9.82
C LEU A 201 23.35 -4.22 8.70
N ALA A 202 23.07 -3.78 7.47
CA ALA A 202 22.87 -4.68 6.34
C ALA A 202 23.83 -4.34 5.19
N THR A 203 24.25 -5.35 4.45
CA THR A 203 25.12 -5.22 3.26
C THR A 203 24.59 -6.16 2.18
N GLY A 204 24.24 -5.58 1.04
CA GLY A 204 23.64 -6.25 -0.13
C GLY A 204 22.61 -5.34 -0.79
N ASP A 205 21.93 -5.88 -1.80
CA ASP A 205 20.92 -5.15 -2.56
C ASP A 205 19.52 -5.51 -2.02
N PHE A 206 18.71 -4.50 -1.69
CA PHE A 206 17.35 -4.69 -1.18
C PHE A 206 16.39 -5.17 -2.27
N ASP A 207 16.63 -4.79 -3.53
CA ASP A 207 15.81 -5.20 -4.69
C ASP A 207 15.93 -6.71 -4.97
N ASP A 208 17.05 -7.32 -4.58
CA ASP A 208 17.28 -8.76 -4.67
C ASP A 208 16.37 -9.57 -3.72
N LEU A 209 15.76 -8.91 -2.71
CA LEU A 209 14.91 -9.54 -1.70
C LEU A 209 13.42 -9.51 -2.03
N TYR A 210 13.03 -9.03 -3.21
CA TYR A 210 11.62 -9.00 -3.62
C TYR A 210 11.05 -10.41 -3.80
N LEU A 211 9.78 -10.57 -3.40
CA LEU A 211 9.03 -11.80 -3.63
C LEU A 211 8.44 -11.80 -5.04
N LYS A 212 9.04 -12.55 -5.95
CA LYS A 212 8.56 -12.72 -7.32
C LYS A 212 7.29 -13.57 -7.34
N THR A 213 6.48 -13.43 -8.40
CA THR A 213 5.34 -14.33 -8.62
C THR A 213 5.83 -15.77 -8.75
N GLY A 214 5.16 -16.69 -8.07
CA GLY A 214 5.53 -18.10 -7.99
C GLY A 214 6.18 -18.49 -6.66
N ILE A 215 7.00 -19.52 -6.68
CA ILE A 215 7.69 -20.06 -5.50
C ILE A 215 8.97 -19.26 -5.26
N ASN A 216 9.10 -18.73 -4.04
CA ASN A 216 10.31 -18.05 -3.57
C ASN A 216 10.98 -18.91 -2.49
N SER A 217 12.25 -19.23 -2.68
CA SER A 217 13.06 -19.84 -1.62
C SER A 217 13.48 -18.78 -0.61
N VAL A 218 13.35 -19.09 0.66
CA VAL A 218 13.66 -18.17 1.76
C VAL A 218 14.41 -18.91 2.84
N SER A 219 15.60 -18.46 3.18
CA SER A 219 16.38 -19.04 4.26
C SER A 219 17.16 -17.98 5.04
N ILE A 220 17.50 -18.31 6.27
CA ILE A 220 18.31 -17.48 7.15
C ILE A 220 19.33 -18.36 7.88
N THR A 221 20.46 -17.78 8.27
CA THR A 221 21.46 -18.44 9.10
C THR A 221 20.81 -19.11 10.32
N PRO A 222 21.16 -20.38 10.64
CA PRO A 222 20.64 -21.07 11.82
C PRO A 222 20.87 -20.28 13.12
N GLY A 223 19.87 -20.31 14.01
CA GLY A 223 19.91 -19.59 15.30
C GLY A 223 19.21 -18.24 15.27
N PHE A 224 18.71 -17.80 14.10
CA PHE A 224 17.90 -16.61 13.96
C PHE A 224 16.45 -16.97 13.64
N ALA A 225 15.50 -16.19 14.17
CA ALA A 225 14.08 -16.29 13.80
C ALA A 225 13.77 -15.31 12.68
N LEU A 226 13.02 -15.78 11.67
CA LEU A 226 12.58 -14.99 10.52
C LEU A 226 11.06 -14.97 10.43
N LYS A 227 10.50 -13.77 10.31
CA LYS A 227 9.11 -13.55 9.92
C LYS A 227 9.07 -12.62 8.74
N VAL A 228 8.07 -12.79 7.89
CA VAL A 228 7.89 -12.00 6.67
C VAL A 228 6.50 -11.37 6.68
N LYS A 229 6.44 -10.09 6.38
CA LYS A 229 5.24 -9.34 6.06
C LYS A 229 5.25 -9.13 4.54
N PRO A 230 4.51 -9.94 3.75
CA PRO A 230 4.73 -10.03 2.32
C PRO A 230 4.21 -8.84 1.52
N ARG A 231 3.27 -8.06 2.05
CA ARG A 231 2.62 -6.93 1.35
C ARG A 231 2.04 -7.36 0.00
N TRP A 232 1.23 -8.44 0.00
CA TRP A 232 0.58 -8.96 -1.20
C TRP A 232 -0.16 -7.87 -1.97
N ARG A 233 0.09 -7.78 -3.28
CA ARG A 233 -0.56 -6.79 -4.13
C ARG A 233 -0.86 -7.31 -5.53
N TRP A 234 -1.91 -6.75 -6.14
CA TRP A 234 -2.20 -6.84 -7.55
C TRP A 234 -1.87 -5.50 -8.21
N LEU A 235 -1.01 -5.49 -9.23
CA LEU A 235 -0.72 -4.28 -10.01
C LEU A 235 -1.82 -4.00 -11.04
N HIS A 236 -2.58 -5.04 -11.40
CA HIS A 236 -3.79 -4.93 -12.23
C HIS A 236 -4.93 -5.56 -11.44
N PRO A 237 -5.84 -4.78 -10.87
CA PRO A 237 -7.03 -5.27 -10.16
C PRO A 237 -8.07 -5.90 -11.09
#